data_b7a860597bf97fa4b019761368ccdffc
#
_entry.id   b7a860597bf97fa4b019761368ccdffc
#
_cell.length_a   1.000
_cell.length_b   1.000
_cell.length_c   1.000
_cell.angle_alpha   90.00
_cell.angle_beta   90.00
_cell.angle_gamma   90.00
#
_symmetry.space_group_name_H-M   'P 1'
#
loop_
_entity.id
_entity.type
_entity.pdbx_description
1 polymer ?
#
loop_
_entity_poly.entity_id
_entity_poly.type
_entity_poly.pdbx_seq_one_letter_code
_entity_poly.pdbx_strand_id
1 'polypeptide(L)'
;MFDISVVFPYFPQLLIGVLSTLAVSLSAIVTGLILGWLICLGLNSQQRLVRCFCKIYVSFYRGTPLLVQLILIFYALPAVGITLSPLLAAVVALSLNTAAFQGEILRAGFNTVSIHISEPTRHL
;
A
#
# COMPACT_ATOMS: atom_id res chain seq x y z
N MET A 1 -1.37 -28.49 26.64
CA MET A 1 -1.36 -27.43 27.64
C MET A 1 -0.31 -26.38 27.27
N PHE A 2 -0.69 -25.14 27.26
CA PHE A 2 0.24 -24.06 26.94
C PHE A 2 1.28 -23.90 28.04
N ASP A 3 2.53 -24.14 27.71
CA ASP A 3 3.63 -23.95 28.64
C ASP A 3 4.38 -22.67 28.23
N ILE A 4 4.20 -21.61 29.00
CA ILE A 4 4.79 -20.30 28.74
C ILE A 4 6.32 -20.37 28.78
N SER A 5 6.89 -21.33 29.52
CA SER A 5 8.34 -21.51 29.62
C SER A 5 8.98 -21.89 28.28
N VAL A 6 8.22 -22.48 27.35
CA VAL A 6 8.71 -22.83 26.01
C VAL A 6 8.96 -21.59 25.15
N VAL A 7 8.28 -20.50 25.44
CA VAL A 7 8.40 -19.24 24.69
C VAL A 7 9.65 -18.45 25.08
N PHE A 8 10.13 -18.58 26.32
CA PHE A 8 11.26 -17.80 26.82
C PHE A 8 12.55 -17.96 26.00
N PRO A 9 12.95 -19.18 25.56
CA PRO A 9 14.18 -19.31 24.76
C PRO A 9 14.07 -18.62 23.39
N TYR A 10 12.86 -18.39 22.90
CA TYR A 10 12.60 -17.76 21.59
C TYR A 10 12.31 -16.26 21.71
N PHE A 11 12.37 -15.70 22.90
CA PHE A 11 12.05 -14.28 23.13
C PHE A 11 12.91 -13.34 22.27
N PRO A 12 14.24 -13.53 22.15
CA PRO A 12 15.04 -12.68 21.25
C PRO A 12 14.61 -12.78 19.80
N GLN A 13 14.23 -13.97 19.34
CA GLN A 13 13.74 -14.18 17.96
C GLN A 13 12.40 -13.49 17.75
N LEU A 14 11.51 -13.54 18.72
CA LEU A 14 10.22 -12.85 18.69
C LEU A 14 10.42 -11.33 18.62
N LEU A 15 11.39 -10.82 19.39
CA LEU A 15 11.70 -9.40 19.39
C LEU A 15 12.23 -8.94 18.03
N ILE A 16 13.11 -9.73 17.40
CA ILE A 16 13.62 -9.48 16.06
C ILE A 16 12.47 -9.48 15.06
N GLY A 17 11.54 -10.42 15.19
CA GLY A 17 10.35 -10.49 14.33
C GLY A 17 9.47 -9.25 14.46
N VAL A 18 9.25 -8.76 15.67
CA VAL A 18 8.49 -7.55 15.92
C VAL A 18 9.18 -6.34 15.28
N LEU A 19 10.50 -6.21 15.46
CA LEU A 19 11.26 -5.12 14.87
C LEU A 19 11.22 -5.16 13.34
N SER A 20 11.35 -6.36 12.75
CA SER A 20 11.25 -6.54 11.31
C SER A 20 9.87 -6.15 10.79
N THR A 21 8.81 -6.56 11.49
CA THR A 21 7.43 -6.22 11.13
C THR A 21 7.21 -4.71 11.17
N LEU A 22 7.69 -4.06 12.21
CA LEU A 22 7.59 -2.60 12.34
C LEU A 22 8.35 -1.90 11.24
N ALA A 23 9.57 -2.35 10.93
CA ALA A 23 10.39 -1.76 9.88
C ALA A 23 9.71 -1.88 8.50
N VAL A 24 9.21 -3.07 8.17
CA VAL A 24 8.51 -3.32 6.90
C VAL A 24 7.23 -2.48 6.84
N SER A 25 6.45 -2.48 7.91
CA SER A 25 5.17 -1.76 7.94
C SER A 25 5.37 -0.25 7.79
N LEU A 26 6.30 0.33 8.56
CA LEU A 26 6.57 1.76 8.49
C LEU A 26 7.12 2.16 7.12
N SER A 27 8.04 1.37 6.58
CA SER A 27 8.58 1.61 5.24
C SER A 27 7.49 1.56 4.19
N ALA A 28 6.61 0.56 4.27
CA ALA A 28 5.50 0.39 3.33
C ALA A 28 4.49 1.53 3.45
N ILE A 29 4.18 1.98 4.66
CA ILE A 29 3.25 3.09 4.87
C ILE A 29 3.80 4.38 4.28
N VAL A 30 5.06 4.71 4.56
CA VAL A 30 5.68 5.93 4.06
C VAL A 30 5.79 5.90 2.53
N THR A 31 6.33 4.82 1.99
CA THR A 31 6.46 4.67 0.53
C THR A 31 5.10 4.63 -0.14
N GLY A 32 4.15 3.91 0.45
CA GLY A 32 2.78 3.82 -0.05
C GLY A 32 2.07 5.16 -0.02
N LEU A 33 2.32 5.98 1.00
CA LEU A 33 1.74 7.31 1.08
C LEU A 33 2.28 8.22 -0.02
N ILE A 34 3.59 8.18 -0.26
CA ILE A 34 4.21 8.97 -1.33
C ILE A 34 3.66 8.53 -2.70
N LEU A 35 3.64 7.23 -2.96
CA LEU A 35 3.11 6.69 -4.21
C LEU A 35 1.61 6.93 -4.32
N GLY A 36 0.88 6.83 -3.22
CA GLY A 36 -0.56 7.11 -3.17
C GLY A 36 -0.86 8.55 -3.51
N TRP A 37 -0.01 9.47 -3.07
CA TRP A 37 -0.12 10.87 -3.42
C TRP A 37 0.02 11.09 -4.94
N LEU A 38 1.02 10.42 -5.55
CA LEU A 38 1.21 10.46 -7.00
C LEU A 38 0.01 9.87 -7.73
N ILE A 39 -0.54 8.76 -7.24
CA ILE A 39 -1.74 8.14 -7.82
C ILE A 39 -2.95 9.07 -7.69
N CYS A 40 -3.10 9.74 -6.55
CA CYS A 40 -4.15 10.73 -6.35
C CYS A 40 -4.08 11.84 -7.39
N LEU A 41 -2.88 12.37 -7.63
CA LEU A 41 -2.67 13.39 -8.65
C LEU A 41 -2.98 12.84 -10.04
N GLY A 42 -2.60 11.58 -10.32
CA GLY A 42 -2.90 10.94 -11.60
C GLY A 42 -4.40 10.72 -11.81
N LEU A 43 -5.12 10.33 -10.76
CA LEU A 43 -6.57 10.14 -10.84
C LEU A 43 -7.32 11.43 -11.10
N ASN A 44 -6.79 12.56 -10.63
CA ASN A 44 -7.35 13.89 -10.85
C ASN A 44 -6.76 14.58 -12.08
N SER A 45 -5.90 13.89 -12.84
CA SER A 45 -5.26 14.45 -14.02
C SER A 45 -6.28 14.72 -15.13
N GLN A 46 -6.07 15.78 -15.88
CA GLN A 46 -6.87 16.08 -17.07
C GLN A 46 -6.47 15.24 -18.27
N GLN A 47 -5.26 14.67 -18.26
CA GLN A 47 -4.83 13.75 -19.31
C GLN A 47 -5.56 12.42 -19.16
N ARG A 48 -6.29 12.06 -20.22
CA ARG A 48 -7.12 10.85 -20.21
C ARG A 48 -6.30 9.58 -20.02
N LEU A 49 -5.13 9.51 -20.66
CA LEU A 49 -4.27 8.33 -20.56
C LEU A 49 -3.77 8.10 -19.15
N VAL A 50 -3.28 9.16 -18.49
CA VAL A 50 -2.77 9.09 -17.12
C VAL A 50 -3.89 8.67 -16.16
N ARG A 51 -5.05 9.31 -16.30
CA ARG A 51 -6.20 8.99 -15.45
C ARG A 51 -6.66 7.54 -15.64
N CYS A 52 -6.74 7.08 -16.88
CA CYS A 52 -7.14 5.72 -17.20
C CYS A 52 -6.16 4.71 -16.62
N PHE A 53 -4.85 4.94 -16.78
CA PHE A 53 -3.81 4.07 -16.24
C PHE A 53 -3.92 3.97 -14.72
N CYS A 54 -4.09 5.10 -14.03
CA CYS A 54 -4.23 5.11 -12.57
C CYS A 54 -5.50 4.38 -12.12
N LYS A 55 -6.60 4.55 -12.84
CA LYS A 55 -7.85 3.84 -12.53
C LYS A 55 -7.70 2.33 -12.68
N ILE A 56 -7.03 1.88 -13.72
CA ILE A 56 -6.76 0.45 -13.94
C ILE A 56 -5.90 -0.10 -12.81
N TYR A 57 -4.84 0.63 -12.44
CA TYR A 57 -3.96 0.23 -11.35
C TYR A 57 -4.74 0.09 -10.03
N VAL A 58 -5.52 1.10 -9.68
CA VAL A 58 -6.30 1.10 -8.42
C VAL A 58 -7.33 -0.04 -8.43
N SER A 59 -8.02 -0.22 -9.55
CA SER A 59 -9.02 -1.29 -9.68
C SER A 59 -8.40 -2.67 -9.54
N PHE A 60 -7.24 -2.88 -10.14
CA PHE A 60 -6.52 -4.15 -10.03
C PHE A 60 -6.13 -4.45 -8.59
N TYR A 61 -5.53 -3.47 -7.89
CA TYR A 61 -5.06 -3.71 -6.53
C TYR A 61 -6.21 -3.82 -5.53
N ARG A 62 -7.28 -3.07 -5.71
CA ARG A 62 -8.45 -3.16 -4.83
C ARG A 62 -9.27 -4.42 -5.07
N GLY A 63 -9.26 -4.94 -6.28
CA GLY A 63 -9.99 -6.15 -6.64
C GLY A 63 -9.23 -7.44 -6.37
N THR A 64 -7.93 -7.37 -6.08
CA THR A 64 -7.09 -8.55 -5.88
C THR A 64 -6.71 -8.70 -4.41
N PRO A 65 -6.84 -9.90 -3.81
CA PRO A 65 -6.41 -10.12 -2.44
C PRO A 65 -4.91 -9.85 -2.26
N LEU A 66 -4.54 -9.30 -1.11
CA LEU A 66 -3.15 -8.98 -0.81
C LEU A 66 -2.24 -10.21 -0.89
N LEU A 67 -2.72 -11.35 -0.45
CA LEU A 67 -1.95 -12.60 -0.48
C LEU A 67 -1.56 -12.97 -1.91
N VAL A 68 -2.48 -12.82 -2.87
CA VAL A 68 -2.21 -13.09 -4.28
C VAL A 68 -1.15 -12.14 -4.81
N GLN A 69 -1.21 -10.86 -4.44
CA GLN A 69 -0.22 -9.86 -4.83
C GLN A 69 1.16 -10.21 -4.29
N LEU A 70 1.25 -10.64 -3.04
CA LEU A 70 2.49 -11.07 -2.42
C LEU A 70 3.08 -12.29 -3.15
N ILE A 71 2.24 -13.27 -3.46
CA ILE A 71 2.68 -14.47 -4.19
C ILE A 71 3.21 -14.10 -5.56
N LEU A 72 2.52 -13.21 -6.27
CA LEU A 72 2.97 -12.76 -7.58
C LEU A 72 4.34 -12.09 -7.51
N ILE A 73 4.57 -11.22 -6.54
CA ILE A 73 5.84 -10.53 -6.40
C ILE A 73 6.95 -11.49 -5.99
N PHE A 74 6.69 -12.40 -5.05
CA PHE A 74 7.69 -13.36 -4.60
C PHE A 74 8.10 -14.36 -5.69
N TYR A 75 7.18 -14.76 -6.57
CA TYR A 75 7.43 -15.80 -7.55
C TYR A 75 7.58 -15.27 -8.97
N ALA A 76 6.86 -14.24 -9.35
CA ALA A 76 6.91 -13.71 -10.70
C ALA A 76 8.17 -12.89 -10.97
N LEU A 77 8.61 -12.07 -10.01
CA LEU A 77 9.82 -11.26 -10.17
C LEU A 77 11.08 -12.10 -10.37
N PRO A 78 11.34 -13.17 -9.58
CA PRO A 78 12.48 -14.03 -9.86
C PRO A 78 12.40 -14.71 -11.21
N ALA A 79 11.20 -15.04 -11.68
CA ALA A 79 11.02 -15.68 -12.98
C ALA A 79 11.43 -14.77 -14.15
N VAL A 80 11.34 -13.44 -13.95
CA VAL A 80 11.77 -12.45 -14.96
C VAL A 80 13.23 -12.01 -14.75
N GLY A 81 13.93 -12.59 -13.78
CA GLY A 81 15.32 -12.27 -13.49
C GLY A 81 15.52 -11.18 -12.44
N ILE A 82 14.46 -10.70 -11.80
CA ILE A 82 14.55 -9.71 -10.72
C ILE A 82 14.53 -10.45 -9.39
N THR A 83 15.65 -10.50 -8.70
CA THR A 83 15.76 -11.16 -7.40
C THR A 83 15.78 -10.10 -6.30
N LEU A 84 14.76 -10.11 -5.45
CA LEU A 84 14.69 -9.25 -4.28
C LEU A 84 14.80 -10.07 -3.01
N SER A 85 15.39 -9.48 -1.96
CA SER A 85 15.36 -10.12 -0.65
C SER A 85 13.91 -10.22 -0.18
N PRO A 86 13.58 -11.19 0.69
CA PRO A 86 12.19 -11.32 1.17
C PRO A 86 11.66 -10.05 1.83
N LEU A 87 12.47 -9.34 2.61
CA LEU A 87 12.06 -8.10 3.24
C LEU A 87 11.79 -7.00 2.22
N LEU A 88 12.67 -6.86 1.24
CA LEU A 88 12.48 -5.86 0.18
C LEU A 88 11.26 -6.18 -0.68
N ALA A 89 11.05 -7.44 -1.02
CA ALA A 89 9.87 -7.87 -1.77
C ALA A 89 8.59 -7.57 -0.99
N ALA A 90 8.59 -7.80 0.32
CA ALA A 90 7.45 -7.47 1.17
C ALA A 90 7.17 -5.97 1.20
N VAL A 91 8.21 -5.15 1.34
CA VAL A 91 8.05 -3.68 1.33
C VAL A 91 7.48 -3.21 0.00
N VAL A 92 8.01 -3.72 -1.12
CA VAL A 92 7.52 -3.36 -2.45
C VAL A 92 6.05 -3.76 -2.62
N ALA A 93 5.71 -4.99 -2.27
CA ALA A 93 4.34 -5.49 -2.41
C ALA A 93 3.35 -4.68 -1.57
N LEU A 94 3.68 -4.46 -0.30
CA LEU A 94 2.82 -3.71 0.61
C LEU A 94 2.72 -2.25 0.22
N SER A 95 3.82 -1.66 -0.27
CA SER A 95 3.83 -0.27 -0.74
C SER A 95 2.91 -0.08 -1.94
N LEU A 96 2.98 -0.97 -2.91
CA LEU A 96 2.12 -0.92 -4.09
C LEU A 96 0.65 -1.09 -3.74
N ASN A 97 0.35 -2.03 -2.85
CA ASN A 97 -1.01 -2.25 -2.38
C ASN A 97 -1.54 -1.03 -1.61
N THR A 98 -0.75 -0.54 -0.66
CA THR A 98 -1.11 0.62 0.17
C THR A 98 -1.28 1.87 -0.69
N ALA A 99 -0.44 2.04 -1.70
CA ALA A 99 -0.51 3.18 -2.62
C ALA A 99 -1.86 3.25 -3.34
N ALA A 100 -2.38 2.10 -3.79
CA ALA A 100 -3.67 2.06 -4.46
C ALA A 100 -4.80 2.52 -3.54
N PHE A 101 -4.82 2.00 -2.31
CA PHE A 101 -5.86 2.36 -1.34
C PHE A 101 -5.71 3.81 -0.87
N GLN A 102 -4.49 4.25 -0.56
CA GLN A 102 -4.26 5.62 -0.09
C GLN A 102 -4.51 6.63 -1.20
N GLY A 103 -4.15 6.30 -2.45
CA GLY A 103 -4.44 7.17 -3.59
C GLY A 103 -5.91 7.42 -3.76
N GLU A 104 -6.73 6.40 -3.62
CA GLU A 104 -8.19 6.53 -3.72
C GLU A 104 -8.77 7.28 -2.53
N ILE A 105 -8.28 7.02 -1.32
CA ILE A 105 -8.73 7.73 -0.12
C ILE A 105 -8.39 9.22 -0.22
N LEU A 106 -7.17 9.54 -0.65
CA LEU A 106 -6.76 10.93 -0.83
C LEU A 106 -7.60 11.64 -1.89
N ARG A 107 -7.87 10.96 -3.01
CA ARG A 107 -8.72 11.52 -4.06
C ARG A 107 -10.13 11.81 -3.54
N ALA A 108 -10.72 10.88 -2.83
CA ALA A 108 -12.06 11.04 -2.25
C ALA A 108 -12.07 12.17 -1.23
N GLY A 109 -11.04 12.25 -0.38
CA GLY A 109 -10.91 13.32 0.60
C GLY A 109 -10.78 14.69 -0.03
N PHE A 110 -9.96 14.81 -1.08
CA PHE A 110 -9.80 16.06 -1.82
C PHE A 110 -11.09 16.51 -2.47
N ASN A 111 -11.82 15.61 -3.10
CA ASN A 111 -13.06 15.93 -3.76
C ASN A 111 -14.10 16.37 -2.74
N THR A 112 -14.16 15.73 -1.58
CA THR A 112 -15.05 16.10 -0.50
C THR A 112 -14.74 17.49 0.04
N VAL A 113 -13.46 17.79 0.28
CA VAL A 113 -13.02 19.12 0.76
C VAL A 113 -13.36 20.19 -0.27
N SER A 114 -13.09 19.93 -1.55
CA SER A 114 -13.41 20.86 -2.64
C SER A 114 -14.89 21.18 -2.70
N ILE A 115 -15.76 20.16 -2.55
CA ILE A 115 -17.21 20.35 -2.52
C ILE A 115 -17.60 21.22 -1.33
N HIS A 116 -17.06 20.96 -0.14
CA HIS A 116 -17.36 21.74 1.06
C HIS A 116 -16.87 23.18 0.95
N ILE A 117 -15.74 23.43 0.30
CA ILE A 117 -15.23 24.77 0.10
C ILE A 117 -16.06 25.53 -0.92
N SER A 118 -16.55 24.84 -1.97
CA SER A 118 -17.32 25.50 -3.03
C SER A 118 -18.80 25.69 -2.72
N GLU A 119 -19.34 25.04 -1.69
CA GLU A 119 -20.77 25.06 -1.39
C GLU A 119 -21.23 25.92 -0.20
N PRO A 120 -20.39 26.68 0.53
CA PRO A 120 -20.88 27.43 1.69
C PRO A 120 -21.95 28.45 1.31
N THR A 121 -22.00 28.89 0.07
CA THR A 121 -22.95 29.89 -0.42
C THR A 121 -24.26 29.29 -0.92
N ARG A 122 -24.33 27.97 -1.11
CA ARG A 122 -25.55 27.33 -1.61
C ARG A 122 -26.64 27.15 -0.55
N HIS A 123 -26.26 27.19 0.72
CA HIS A 123 -27.17 27.00 1.83
C HIS A 123 -27.65 28.33 2.43
N LEU A 124 -27.22 29.44 1.86
CA LEU A 124 -27.69 30.77 2.20
C LEU A 124 -28.69 31.22 1.15
#